data_ddb93c47d0ebc68f2b139207936a426b
#
_entry.id   ddb93c47d0ebc68f2b139207936a426b
#
_cell.length_a   1.000
_cell.length_b   1.000
_cell.length_c   1.000
_cell.angle_alpha   90.00
_cell.angle_beta   90.00
_cell.angle_gamma   90.00
#
_symmetry.space_group_name_H-M   'P 1'
#
loop_
_entity.id
_entity.type
_entity.pdbx_description
1 polymer ?
#
loop_
_entity_poly.entity_id
_entity_poly.type
_entity_poly.pdbx_seq_one_letter_code
_entity_poly.pdbx_strand_id
1 'polypeptide(L)'
;MKNRTIHIVLLGFLFSPTFTQTKEEIDKYEAKVWQSPQDETLLYRFRAPEKIERAKKYPLLFFLHGAGGRGNDNKGQIQDGGVIGAFAKQGVFSKHGSYVFAAQVSEGERWVDVDWTTLEHKMPQISNHMRMAFEALDAFVTDKKNHIDLDRIYVMGLSMGGYGTWDAIQRRPEFFAAAVPICGGGDTNMGKVLAKMPIWSWHGAKDKTIQVSRSREMDAAIKQAGGSPKYTEVKGRGHNVWTDVWNSKELWDWLYSQSR
;
A
#
# COMPACT_ATOMS: atom_id res chain seq x y z
N MET A 1 -35.18 -1.34 -54.51
CA MET A 1 -33.83 -1.56 -53.95
C MET A 1 -33.68 -0.68 -52.70
N LYS A 2 -33.71 -1.26 -51.49
CA LYS A 2 -33.60 -0.51 -50.22
C LYS A 2 -32.15 -0.59 -49.72
N ASN A 3 -31.45 0.54 -49.75
CA ASN A 3 -30.09 0.66 -49.17
C ASN A 3 -30.17 0.52 -47.65
N ARG A 4 -29.53 -0.51 -47.09
CA ARG A 4 -29.31 -0.64 -45.67
C ARG A 4 -27.95 -0.02 -45.35
N THR A 5 -27.96 1.10 -44.67
CA THR A 5 -26.76 1.72 -44.08
C THR A 5 -26.36 0.93 -42.83
N ILE A 6 -25.20 0.27 -42.88
CA ILE A 6 -24.63 -0.43 -41.72
C ILE A 6 -23.90 0.60 -40.89
N HIS A 7 -24.36 0.87 -39.65
CA HIS A 7 -23.65 1.67 -38.69
C HIS A 7 -22.65 0.75 -37.95
N ILE A 8 -21.38 0.93 -38.26
CA ILE A 8 -20.30 0.29 -37.50
C ILE A 8 -20.12 1.12 -36.23
N VAL A 9 -20.55 0.58 -35.09
CA VAL A 9 -20.25 1.13 -33.78
C VAL A 9 -18.83 0.68 -33.42
N LEU A 10 -17.85 1.59 -33.54
CA LEU A 10 -16.51 1.39 -32.97
C LEU A 10 -16.64 1.43 -31.44
N LEU A 11 -16.62 0.27 -30.79
CA LEU A 11 -16.36 0.17 -29.39
C LEU A 11 -14.89 0.54 -29.15
N GLY A 12 -14.65 1.78 -28.73
CA GLY A 12 -13.37 2.22 -28.24
C GLY A 12 -13.03 1.44 -26.97
N PHE A 13 -12.13 0.46 -27.08
CA PHE A 13 -11.47 -0.13 -25.93
C PHE A 13 -10.61 0.96 -25.27
N LEU A 14 -11.09 1.52 -24.17
CA LEU A 14 -10.26 2.35 -23.29
C LEU A 14 -9.21 1.41 -22.68
N PHE A 15 -8.04 1.35 -23.29
CA PHE A 15 -6.85 0.76 -22.67
C PHE A 15 -6.53 1.59 -21.43
N SER A 16 -6.84 1.07 -20.24
CA SER A 16 -6.22 1.58 -19.02
C SER A 16 -4.71 1.46 -19.20
N PRO A 17 -3.92 2.51 -18.96
CA PRO A 17 -2.48 2.42 -19.09
C PRO A 17 -1.96 1.37 -18.11
N THR A 18 -1.52 0.25 -18.65
CA THR A 18 -0.79 -0.76 -17.87
C THR A 18 0.55 -0.15 -17.48
N PHE A 19 0.82 -0.05 -16.18
CA PHE A 19 2.13 0.35 -15.70
C PHE A 19 3.13 -0.75 -16.09
N THR A 20 3.98 -0.45 -17.07
CA THR A 20 4.94 -1.42 -17.57
C THR A 20 6.00 -1.67 -16.50
N GLN A 21 6.10 -2.92 -16.06
CA GLN A 21 7.13 -3.38 -15.13
C GLN A 21 8.25 -4.01 -15.96
N THR A 22 9.29 -3.22 -16.24
CA THR A 22 10.44 -3.72 -16.96
C THR A 22 11.36 -4.50 -16.02
N LYS A 23 12.15 -5.42 -16.57
CA LYS A 23 13.21 -6.09 -15.81
C LYS A 23 14.17 -5.06 -15.18
N GLU A 24 14.50 -4.01 -15.89
CA GLU A 24 15.33 -2.92 -15.41
C GLU A 24 14.76 -2.25 -14.14
N GLU A 25 13.45 -2.00 -14.08
CA GLU A 25 12.83 -1.44 -12.86
C GLU A 25 12.84 -2.43 -11.70
N ILE A 26 12.64 -3.73 -11.96
CA ILE A 26 12.71 -4.78 -10.94
C ILE A 26 14.13 -4.88 -10.36
N ASP A 27 15.16 -4.82 -11.22
CA ASP A 27 16.57 -4.98 -10.84
C ASP A 27 17.07 -3.80 -9.96
N LYS A 28 16.39 -2.65 -9.96
CA LYS A 28 16.66 -1.52 -9.05
C LYS A 28 16.25 -1.78 -7.60
N TYR A 29 15.46 -2.83 -7.35
CA TYR A 29 15.05 -3.22 -6.00
C TYR A 29 15.95 -4.33 -5.47
N GLU A 30 16.80 -4.01 -4.51
CA GLU A 30 17.68 -4.98 -3.87
C GLU A 30 16.88 -6.05 -3.13
N ALA A 31 17.17 -7.32 -3.41
CA ALA A 31 16.60 -8.46 -2.71
C ALA A 31 17.36 -8.75 -1.42
N LYS A 32 16.64 -8.91 -0.32
CA LYS A 32 17.17 -9.22 1.02
C LYS A 32 16.36 -10.32 1.68
N VAL A 33 16.97 -10.90 2.70
CA VAL A 33 16.33 -11.84 3.61
C VAL A 33 16.50 -11.30 5.02
N TRP A 34 15.42 -11.21 5.76
CA TRP A 34 15.43 -10.95 7.19
C TRP A 34 15.43 -12.30 7.92
N GLN A 35 16.33 -12.44 8.87
CA GLN A 35 16.34 -13.57 9.81
C GLN A 35 15.80 -13.05 11.15
N SER A 36 14.65 -13.59 11.57
CA SER A 36 14.08 -13.20 12.86
C SER A 36 14.85 -13.79 14.02
N PRO A 37 14.73 -13.23 15.23
CA PRO A 37 15.29 -13.82 16.44
C PRO A 37 14.75 -15.23 16.76
N GLN A 38 13.60 -15.62 16.17
CA GLN A 38 12.97 -16.93 16.33
C GLN A 38 13.36 -17.92 15.21
N ASP A 39 14.41 -17.62 14.46
CA ASP A 39 14.91 -18.40 13.34
C ASP A 39 13.93 -18.56 12.16
N GLU A 40 13.01 -17.58 12.02
CA GLU A 40 12.10 -17.48 10.87
C GLU A 40 12.68 -16.55 9.81
N THR A 41 12.32 -16.74 8.56
CA THR A 41 12.81 -15.94 7.44
C THR A 41 11.70 -15.11 6.80
N LEU A 42 12.00 -13.85 6.44
CA LEU A 42 11.16 -13.00 5.64
C LEU A 42 11.93 -12.47 4.43
N LEU A 43 11.38 -12.68 3.26
CA LEU A 43 11.90 -12.09 2.04
C LEU A 43 11.42 -10.64 1.92
N TYR A 44 12.33 -9.73 1.57
CA TYR A 44 11.94 -8.37 1.27
C TYR A 44 12.80 -7.75 0.19
N ARG A 45 12.28 -6.71 -0.43
CA ARG A 45 13.04 -5.86 -1.33
C ARG A 45 12.98 -4.42 -0.88
N PHE A 46 14.04 -3.69 -1.16
CA PHE A 46 14.02 -2.23 -1.01
C PHE A 46 14.67 -1.56 -2.21
N ARG A 47 14.26 -0.33 -2.44
CA ARG A 47 14.91 0.57 -3.40
C ARG A 47 15.22 1.89 -2.70
N ALA A 48 16.45 2.36 -2.87
CA ALA A 48 16.91 3.65 -2.37
C ALA A 48 16.49 4.80 -3.30
N PRO A 49 16.52 6.07 -2.82
CA PRO A 49 16.45 7.26 -3.66
C PRO A 49 17.50 7.22 -4.78
N GLU A 50 17.21 7.87 -5.90
CA GLU A 50 18.18 7.93 -7.02
C GLU A 50 19.48 8.66 -6.66
N LYS A 51 19.40 9.59 -5.71
CA LYS A 51 20.56 10.35 -5.22
C LYS A 51 20.56 10.41 -3.71
N ILE A 52 21.65 9.96 -3.09
CA ILE A 52 21.86 10.01 -1.65
C ILE A 52 22.96 11.01 -1.31
N GLU A 53 22.63 11.96 -0.45
CA GLU A 53 23.53 12.97 0.10
C GLU A 53 23.75 12.70 1.60
N ARG A 54 25.00 12.63 2.07
CA ARG A 54 25.35 12.21 3.45
C ARG A 54 24.67 13.02 4.56
N ALA A 55 24.39 14.29 4.32
CA ALA A 55 23.80 15.19 5.32
C ALA A 55 22.27 15.19 5.30
N LYS A 56 21.65 14.47 4.37
CA LYS A 56 20.20 14.49 4.15
C LYS A 56 19.57 13.22 4.65
N LYS A 57 18.37 13.35 5.25
CA LYS A 57 17.49 12.23 5.59
C LYS A 57 16.39 12.10 4.55
N TYR A 58 15.92 10.89 4.34
CA TYR A 58 15.00 10.52 3.27
C TYR A 58 13.75 9.85 3.80
N PRO A 59 12.56 10.16 3.24
CA PRO A 59 11.35 9.45 3.60
C PRO A 59 11.44 7.97 3.22
N LEU A 60 10.61 7.17 3.86
CA LEU A 60 10.45 5.75 3.56
C LEU A 60 8.97 5.43 3.35
N LEU A 61 8.67 4.71 2.28
CA LEU A 61 7.37 4.13 2.01
C LEU A 61 7.42 2.62 2.26
N PHE A 62 6.73 2.15 3.30
CA PHE A 62 6.49 0.74 3.56
C PHE A 62 5.29 0.28 2.72
N PHE A 63 5.53 -0.56 1.74
CA PHE A 63 4.52 -1.06 0.83
C PHE A 63 4.11 -2.50 1.17
N LEU A 64 2.80 -2.73 1.27
CA LEU A 64 2.18 -4.01 1.56
C LEU A 64 1.39 -4.49 0.34
N HIS A 65 1.86 -5.57 -0.29
CA HIS A 65 1.26 -6.15 -1.49
C HIS A 65 -0.10 -6.81 -1.23
N GLY A 66 -0.91 -6.97 -2.26
CA GLY A 66 -2.13 -7.76 -2.25
C GLY A 66 -1.87 -9.27 -2.30
N ALA A 67 -2.92 -10.06 -2.36
CA ALA A 67 -2.81 -11.53 -2.40
C ALA A 67 -2.02 -12.05 -3.62
N GLY A 68 -2.00 -11.30 -4.72
CA GLY A 68 -1.24 -11.64 -5.93
C GLY A 68 0.28 -11.54 -5.79
N GLY A 69 0.77 -10.81 -4.77
CA GLY A 69 2.20 -10.68 -4.51
C GLY A 69 2.79 -11.74 -3.57
N ARG A 70 1.94 -12.67 -3.07
CA ARG A 70 2.39 -13.79 -2.24
C ARG A 70 3.36 -14.70 -2.99
N GLY A 71 4.21 -15.38 -2.25
CA GLY A 71 5.17 -16.34 -2.79
C GLY A 71 6.47 -16.37 -2.01
N ASN A 72 7.45 -17.08 -2.59
CA ASN A 72 8.79 -17.25 -2.02
C ASN A 72 9.88 -16.92 -3.05
N ASP A 73 9.55 -16.12 -4.06
CA ASP A 73 10.44 -15.76 -5.15
C ASP A 73 11.16 -14.41 -4.93
N ASN A 74 10.80 -13.71 -3.86
CA ASN A 74 11.24 -12.35 -3.56
C ASN A 74 11.04 -11.36 -4.72
N LYS A 75 9.94 -11.50 -5.50
CA LYS A 75 9.59 -10.63 -6.64
C LYS A 75 8.12 -10.23 -6.65
N GLY A 76 7.22 -11.15 -6.32
CA GLY A 76 5.78 -10.93 -6.38
C GLY A 76 5.34 -9.66 -5.66
N GLN A 77 5.93 -9.36 -4.48
CA GLN A 77 5.58 -8.21 -3.66
C GLN A 77 5.78 -6.85 -4.35
N ILE A 78 6.74 -6.74 -5.26
CA ILE A 78 6.99 -5.50 -6.00
C ILE A 78 6.33 -5.48 -7.39
N GLN A 79 5.78 -6.61 -7.83
CA GLN A 79 5.10 -6.71 -9.13
C GLN A 79 3.58 -6.58 -9.00
N ASP A 80 3.03 -6.84 -7.83
CA ASP A 80 1.59 -6.84 -7.60
C ASP A 80 0.96 -5.47 -7.88
N GLY A 81 -0.18 -5.49 -8.58
CA GLY A 81 -0.91 -4.27 -8.92
C GLY A 81 -0.17 -3.26 -9.80
N GLY A 82 0.97 -3.62 -10.40
CA GLY A 82 1.76 -2.71 -11.24
C GLY A 82 2.50 -1.60 -10.46
N VAL A 83 2.72 -1.80 -9.18
CA VAL A 83 3.12 -0.74 -8.23
C VAL A 83 4.47 -0.11 -8.54
N ILE A 84 5.50 -0.89 -8.94
CA ILE A 84 6.82 -0.30 -9.19
C ILE A 84 6.85 0.63 -10.40
N GLY A 85 6.08 0.31 -11.44
CA GLY A 85 5.90 1.20 -12.58
C GLY A 85 5.18 2.51 -12.18
N ALA A 86 4.22 2.41 -11.25
CA ALA A 86 3.54 3.57 -10.68
C ALA A 86 4.51 4.43 -9.85
N PHE A 87 5.31 3.83 -8.98
CA PHE A 87 6.29 4.55 -8.17
C PHE A 87 7.32 5.30 -9.03
N ALA A 88 7.82 4.65 -10.07
CA ALA A 88 8.73 5.29 -11.02
C ALA A 88 8.06 6.49 -11.73
N LYS A 89 6.85 6.29 -12.27
CA LYS A 89 6.08 7.33 -12.97
C LYS A 89 5.75 8.53 -12.08
N GLN A 90 5.44 8.31 -10.81
CA GLN A 90 5.08 9.37 -9.87
C GLN A 90 6.30 10.02 -9.18
N GLY A 91 7.50 9.63 -9.57
CA GLY A 91 8.73 10.26 -9.10
C GLY A 91 9.04 9.97 -7.63
N VAL A 92 8.62 8.79 -7.11
CA VAL A 92 8.90 8.39 -5.72
C VAL A 92 10.39 8.46 -5.41
N PHE A 93 11.23 8.05 -6.33
CA PHE A 93 12.69 7.99 -6.15
C PHE A 93 13.41 9.26 -6.61
N SER A 94 12.92 9.92 -7.66
CA SER A 94 13.53 11.09 -8.27
C SER A 94 13.04 12.40 -7.66
N LYS A 95 11.71 12.61 -7.63
CA LYS A 95 11.10 13.85 -7.14
C LYS A 95 11.03 13.88 -5.60
N HIS A 96 10.54 12.79 -4.99
CA HIS A 96 10.34 12.72 -3.55
C HIS A 96 11.56 12.19 -2.81
N GLY A 97 12.47 11.52 -3.53
CA GLY A 97 13.69 10.96 -2.96
C GLY A 97 13.41 9.96 -1.85
N SER A 98 12.42 9.09 -2.04
CA SER A 98 11.96 8.16 -0.99
C SER A 98 12.60 6.78 -1.14
N TYR A 99 12.88 6.15 -0.01
CA TYR A 99 13.02 4.70 0.03
C TYR A 99 11.67 4.03 -0.16
N VAL A 100 11.68 2.84 -0.75
CA VAL A 100 10.56 1.91 -0.73
C VAL A 100 11.05 0.62 -0.09
N PHE A 101 10.29 0.10 0.89
CA PHE A 101 10.53 -1.18 1.53
C PHE A 101 9.30 -2.07 1.33
N ALA A 102 9.47 -3.26 0.77
CA ALA A 102 8.39 -4.19 0.44
C ALA A 102 8.75 -5.61 0.87
N ALA A 103 8.12 -6.10 1.93
CA ALA A 103 8.23 -7.48 2.37
C ALA A 103 7.29 -8.40 1.58
N GLN A 104 7.59 -9.69 1.52
CA GLN A 104 6.78 -10.70 0.84
C GLN A 104 6.13 -11.65 1.85
N VAL A 105 4.81 -11.79 1.76
CA VAL A 105 4.05 -12.82 2.47
C VAL A 105 4.14 -14.12 1.68
N SER A 106 4.38 -15.23 2.37
CA SER A 106 4.46 -16.55 1.78
C SER A 106 3.12 -17.01 1.20
N GLU A 107 3.16 -18.01 0.30
CA GLU A 107 1.95 -18.58 -0.26
C GLU A 107 1.04 -19.14 0.85
N GLY A 108 -0.28 -18.88 0.74
CA GLY A 108 -1.27 -19.30 1.73
C GLY A 108 -1.42 -18.36 2.95
N GLU A 109 -0.40 -17.54 3.25
CA GLU A 109 -0.36 -16.67 4.42
C GLU A 109 -0.95 -15.27 4.15
N ARG A 110 -1.05 -14.43 5.19
CA ARG A 110 -1.69 -13.11 5.13
C ARG A 110 -0.93 -12.08 5.98
N TRP A 111 -1.14 -10.78 5.67
CA TRP A 111 -0.71 -9.70 6.56
C TRP A 111 -1.51 -9.68 7.87
N VAL A 112 -2.78 -10.03 7.80
CA VAL A 112 -3.72 -10.04 8.92
C VAL A 112 -4.56 -11.31 8.82
N ASP A 113 -4.63 -12.09 9.89
CA ASP A 113 -5.34 -13.36 9.94
C ASP A 113 -6.85 -13.14 10.12
N VAL A 114 -7.47 -12.55 9.09
CA VAL A 114 -8.91 -12.32 9.01
C VAL A 114 -9.48 -12.83 7.70
N ASP A 115 -10.73 -13.21 7.71
CA ASP A 115 -11.48 -13.46 6.49
C ASP A 115 -11.92 -12.11 5.90
N TRP A 116 -11.39 -11.75 4.75
CA TRP A 116 -11.72 -10.48 4.09
C TRP A 116 -13.12 -10.43 3.47
N THR A 117 -13.87 -11.54 3.48
CA THR A 117 -15.29 -11.57 3.08
C THR A 117 -16.22 -11.13 4.21
N THR A 118 -15.75 -11.08 5.47
CA THR A 118 -16.52 -10.62 6.62
C THR A 118 -16.81 -9.12 6.58
N LEU A 119 -17.98 -8.74 7.09
CA LEU A 119 -18.40 -7.34 7.14
C LEU A 119 -17.60 -6.53 8.16
N GLU A 120 -17.18 -7.17 9.24
CA GLU A 120 -16.40 -6.56 10.32
C GLU A 120 -15.38 -7.56 10.87
N HIS A 121 -14.37 -7.07 11.57
CA HIS A 121 -13.49 -7.88 12.40
C HIS A 121 -12.92 -7.04 13.54
N LYS A 122 -12.55 -7.70 14.61
CA LYS A 122 -11.68 -7.13 15.64
C LYS A 122 -10.24 -7.42 15.29
N MET A 123 -9.33 -6.54 15.67
CA MET A 123 -7.90 -6.71 15.43
C MET A 123 -7.43 -8.05 16.05
N PRO A 124 -6.95 -9.00 15.23
CA PRO A 124 -6.50 -10.31 15.73
C PRO A 124 -5.12 -10.21 16.38
N GLN A 125 -4.59 -11.34 16.84
CA GLN A 125 -3.17 -11.44 17.13
C GLN A 125 -2.36 -11.06 15.87
N ILE A 126 -1.18 -10.48 16.07
CA ILE A 126 -0.32 -10.11 14.94
C ILE A 126 0.09 -11.37 14.17
N SER A 127 -0.02 -11.36 12.86
CA SER A 127 0.46 -12.47 12.03
C SER A 127 2.00 -12.55 12.07
N ASN A 128 2.56 -13.74 11.82
CA ASN A 128 4.00 -13.91 11.75
C ASN A 128 4.65 -13.01 10.68
N HIS A 129 4.00 -12.88 9.52
CA HIS A 129 4.53 -12.04 8.44
C HIS A 129 4.52 -10.56 8.80
N MET A 130 3.46 -10.04 9.44
CA MET A 130 3.44 -8.63 9.88
C MET A 130 4.46 -8.38 10.98
N ARG A 131 4.62 -9.31 11.94
CA ARG A 131 5.63 -9.23 12.99
C ARG A 131 7.04 -9.15 12.41
N MET A 132 7.39 -10.13 11.55
CA MET A 132 8.71 -10.13 10.89
C MET A 132 8.93 -8.92 10.00
N ALA A 133 7.89 -8.43 9.32
CA ALA A 133 7.97 -7.23 8.50
C ALA A 133 8.25 -5.98 9.36
N PHE A 134 7.68 -5.87 10.56
CA PHE A 134 8.00 -4.80 11.50
C PHE A 134 9.43 -4.94 12.03
N GLU A 135 9.88 -6.14 12.40
CA GLU A 135 11.24 -6.37 12.86
C GLU A 135 12.28 -5.97 11.80
N ALA A 136 12.05 -6.41 10.56
CA ALA A 136 12.91 -6.06 9.43
C ALA A 136 12.89 -4.55 9.11
N LEU A 137 11.71 -3.94 9.18
CA LEU A 137 11.52 -2.50 8.98
C LEU A 137 12.24 -1.70 10.09
N ASP A 138 12.11 -2.11 11.35
CA ASP A 138 12.78 -1.46 12.49
C ASP A 138 14.30 -1.53 12.34
N ALA A 139 14.83 -2.68 11.96
CA ALA A 139 16.26 -2.83 11.68
C ALA A 139 16.71 -1.93 10.51
N PHE A 140 15.88 -1.85 9.45
CA PHE A 140 16.17 -1.04 8.28
C PHE A 140 16.19 0.46 8.59
N VAL A 141 15.21 0.98 9.35
CA VAL A 141 15.11 2.42 9.65
C VAL A 141 16.13 2.87 10.71
N THR A 142 16.59 1.95 11.55
CA THR A 142 17.62 2.24 12.59
C THR A 142 19.04 2.11 12.06
N ASP A 143 19.27 1.45 10.92
CA ASP A 143 20.59 1.42 10.28
C ASP A 143 20.94 2.81 9.75
N LYS A 144 21.92 3.42 10.39
CA LYS A 144 22.40 4.79 10.05
C LYS A 144 22.85 4.93 8.59
N LYS A 145 23.18 3.84 7.91
CA LYS A 145 23.59 3.86 6.50
C LYS A 145 22.43 4.21 5.56
N ASN A 146 21.20 3.97 5.99
CA ASN A 146 20.01 4.23 5.19
C ASN A 146 19.54 5.69 5.24
N HIS A 147 20.06 6.51 6.17
CA HIS A 147 19.71 7.93 6.30
C HIS A 147 18.21 8.21 6.34
N ILE A 148 17.41 7.34 6.99
CA ILE A 148 15.96 7.47 7.04
C ILE A 148 15.53 8.67 7.89
N ASP A 149 14.55 9.41 7.39
CA ASP A 149 13.83 10.42 8.15
C ASP A 149 12.70 9.75 8.93
N LEU A 150 12.90 9.59 10.22
CA LEU A 150 11.95 8.90 11.09
C LEU A 150 10.60 9.62 11.23
N ASP A 151 10.54 10.90 10.90
CA ASP A 151 9.30 11.68 10.91
C ASP A 151 8.52 11.57 9.59
N ARG A 152 9.09 10.91 8.57
CA ARG A 152 8.48 10.71 7.26
C ARG A 152 8.50 9.26 6.82
N ILE A 153 7.95 8.38 7.66
CA ILE A 153 7.70 6.98 7.36
C ILE A 153 6.23 6.82 7.01
N TYR A 154 5.94 6.31 5.84
CA TYR A 154 4.59 6.10 5.34
C TYR A 154 4.29 4.63 5.16
N VAL A 155 3.02 4.26 5.22
CA VAL A 155 2.56 2.90 4.89
C VAL A 155 1.45 2.95 3.85
N MET A 156 1.54 2.07 2.86
CA MET A 156 0.56 1.94 1.79
C MET A 156 0.41 0.47 1.41
N GLY A 157 -0.82 0.04 1.10
CA GLY A 157 -1.03 -1.32 0.61
C GLY A 157 -2.40 -1.50 -0.03
N LEU A 158 -2.49 -2.50 -0.92
CA LEU A 158 -3.69 -2.80 -1.68
C LEU A 158 -4.31 -4.14 -1.29
N SER A 159 -5.64 -4.26 -1.28
CA SER A 159 -6.36 -5.50 -1.04
C SER A 159 -5.94 -6.16 0.29
N MET A 160 -5.36 -7.35 0.27
CA MET A 160 -4.73 -7.96 1.45
C MET A 160 -3.75 -6.99 2.16
N GLY A 161 -2.96 -6.22 1.40
CA GLY A 161 -2.10 -5.16 1.92
C GLY A 161 -2.86 -3.93 2.41
N GLY A 162 -4.08 -3.70 1.92
CA GLY A 162 -4.99 -2.69 2.47
C GLY A 162 -5.43 -3.03 3.90
N TYR A 163 -5.75 -4.30 4.18
CA TYR A 163 -5.91 -4.80 5.54
C TYR A 163 -4.62 -4.67 6.35
N GLY A 164 -3.49 -5.07 5.76
CA GLY A 164 -2.18 -4.90 6.41
C GLY A 164 -1.87 -3.45 6.77
N THR A 165 -2.26 -2.50 5.92
CA THR A 165 -2.07 -1.06 6.18
C THR A 165 -2.92 -0.61 7.38
N TRP A 166 -4.19 -1.00 7.44
CA TRP A 166 -5.03 -0.72 8.60
C TRP A 166 -4.47 -1.35 9.88
N ASP A 167 -4.08 -2.62 9.83
CA ASP A 167 -3.49 -3.33 10.98
C ASP A 167 -2.20 -2.67 11.45
N ALA A 168 -1.32 -2.28 10.51
CA ALA A 168 -0.04 -1.64 10.82
C ALA A 168 -0.22 -0.34 11.60
N ILE A 169 -1.13 0.55 11.15
CA ILE A 169 -1.36 1.83 11.83
C ILE A 169 -2.16 1.68 13.12
N GLN A 170 -2.99 0.66 13.25
CA GLN A 170 -3.71 0.36 14.49
C GLN A 170 -2.77 -0.18 15.57
N ARG A 171 -1.73 -0.93 15.20
CA ARG A 171 -0.71 -1.44 16.14
C ARG A 171 0.35 -0.40 16.49
N ARG A 172 0.72 0.43 15.50
CA ARG A 172 1.85 1.37 15.62
C ARG A 172 1.45 2.78 15.16
N PRO A 173 0.45 3.41 15.80
CA PRO A 173 -0.10 4.70 15.35
C PRO A 173 0.94 5.84 15.37
N GLU A 174 1.91 5.78 16.28
CA GLU A 174 2.96 6.81 16.41
C GLU A 174 4.19 6.54 15.52
N PHE A 175 4.19 5.45 14.75
CA PHE A 175 5.33 5.10 13.91
C PHE A 175 5.25 5.72 12.51
N PHE A 176 4.04 5.82 11.96
CA PHE A 176 3.82 6.28 10.60
C PHE A 176 3.35 7.74 10.55
N ALA A 177 3.92 8.53 9.65
CA ALA A 177 3.50 9.91 9.38
C ALA A 177 2.17 9.98 8.59
N ALA A 178 1.91 9.00 7.74
CA ALA A 178 0.65 8.88 7.02
C ALA A 178 0.42 7.46 6.50
N ALA A 179 -0.84 7.15 6.16
CA ALA A 179 -1.24 5.85 5.64
C ALA A 179 -2.19 5.95 4.44
N VAL A 180 -2.02 5.02 3.50
CA VAL A 180 -2.88 4.89 2.31
C VAL A 180 -3.39 3.45 2.19
N PRO A 181 -4.44 3.07 2.94
CA PRO A 181 -5.08 1.77 2.77
C PRO A 181 -5.98 1.76 1.53
N ILE A 182 -5.78 0.78 0.64
CA ILE A 182 -6.50 0.66 -0.62
C ILE A 182 -7.34 -0.62 -0.60
N CYS A 183 -8.67 -0.50 -0.79
CA CYS A 183 -9.66 -1.57 -0.79
C CYS A 183 -9.39 -2.64 0.31
N GLY A 184 -9.31 -2.19 1.56
CA GLY A 184 -9.12 -3.00 2.75
C GLY A 184 -10.09 -2.61 3.86
N GLY A 185 -9.94 -3.23 5.04
CA GLY A 185 -10.71 -2.92 6.23
C GLY A 185 -9.88 -3.07 7.50
N GLY A 186 -10.27 -2.38 8.55
CA GLY A 186 -9.67 -2.44 9.88
C GLY A 186 -10.70 -2.74 10.98
N ASP A 187 -10.23 -2.74 12.22
CA ASP A 187 -11.11 -2.77 13.41
C ASP A 187 -11.64 -1.36 13.67
N THR A 188 -12.94 -1.17 13.53
CA THR A 188 -13.61 0.14 13.74
C THR A 188 -13.51 0.66 15.17
N ASN A 189 -13.31 -0.24 16.16
CA ASN A 189 -13.10 0.16 17.56
C ASN A 189 -11.79 0.96 17.76
N MET A 190 -10.87 0.89 16.80
CA MET A 190 -9.59 1.62 16.84
C MET A 190 -9.70 3.06 16.27
N GLY A 191 -10.91 3.53 15.94
CA GLY A 191 -11.12 4.88 15.39
C GLY A 191 -10.50 5.99 16.24
N LYS A 192 -10.60 5.89 17.58
CA LYS A 192 -10.02 6.87 18.53
C LYS A 192 -8.47 6.89 18.46
N VAL A 193 -7.85 5.74 18.30
CA VAL A 193 -6.38 5.61 18.17
C VAL A 193 -5.90 6.30 16.90
N LEU A 194 -6.69 6.24 15.83
CA LEU A 194 -6.36 6.77 14.51
C LEU A 194 -6.80 8.22 14.28
N ALA A 195 -7.51 8.84 15.24
CA ALA A 195 -8.15 10.13 15.03
C ALA A 195 -7.18 11.28 14.66
N LYS A 196 -5.92 11.20 15.07
CA LYS A 196 -4.91 12.23 14.75
C LYS A 196 -4.01 11.87 13.57
N MET A 197 -4.10 10.64 13.06
CA MET A 197 -3.23 10.17 11.98
C MET A 197 -3.71 10.69 10.62
N PRO A 198 -2.83 11.20 9.77
CA PRO A 198 -3.13 11.47 8.37
C PRO A 198 -3.41 10.17 7.61
N ILE A 199 -4.64 9.96 7.18
CA ILE A 199 -5.07 8.76 6.43
C ILE A 199 -5.81 9.21 5.18
N TRP A 200 -5.47 8.58 4.03
CA TRP A 200 -6.26 8.70 2.82
C TRP A 200 -6.61 7.32 2.27
N SER A 201 -7.79 6.84 2.59
CA SER A 201 -8.27 5.53 2.14
C SER A 201 -8.98 5.61 0.79
N TRP A 202 -8.84 4.53 0.01
CA TRP A 202 -9.42 4.41 -1.33
C TRP A 202 -10.16 3.10 -1.49
N HIS A 203 -11.33 3.15 -2.16
CA HIS A 203 -12.11 1.93 -2.44
C HIS A 203 -12.92 2.06 -3.72
N GLY A 204 -13.09 0.97 -4.46
CA GLY A 204 -13.98 0.92 -5.62
C GLY A 204 -15.43 0.75 -5.18
N ALA A 205 -16.34 1.63 -5.64
CA ALA A 205 -17.75 1.60 -5.25
C ALA A 205 -18.49 0.31 -5.64
N LYS A 206 -17.94 -0.47 -6.60
CA LYS A 206 -18.50 -1.74 -7.07
C LYS A 206 -17.60 -2.93 -6.74
N ASP A 207 -16.76 -2.81 -5.73
CA ASP A 207 -15.91 -3.91 -5.27
C ASP A 207 -16.78 -5.09 -4.80
N LYS A 208 -16.55 -6.26 -5.40
CA LYS A 208 -17.23 -7.51 -5.08
C LYS A 208 -16.34 -8.51 -4.33
N THR A 209 -15.06 -8.19 -4.19
CA THR A 209 -14.06 -9.00 -3.48
C THR A 209 -13.97 -8.60 -2.03
N ILE A 210 -13.82 -7.29 -1.77
CA ILE A 210 -13.86 -6.69 -0.44
C ILE A 210 -14.94 -5.63 -0.45
N GLN A 211 -15.92 -5.78 0.40
CA GLN A 211 -17.07 -4.86 0.41
C GLN A 211 -16.63 -3.43 0.73
N VAL A 212 -17.13 -2.49 -0.05
CA VAL A 212 -16.83 -1.05 0.10
C VAL A 212 -17.22 -0.51 1.48
N SER A 213 -18.18 -1.15 2.15
CA SER A 213 -18.57 -0.83 3.54
C SER A 213 -17.38 -0.84 4.48
N ARG A 214 -16.40 -1.74 4.26
CA ARG A 214 -15.21 -1.85 5.12
C ARG A 214 -14.40 -0.54 5.21
N SER A 215 -14.24 0.18 4.11
CA SER A 215 -13.57 1.49 4.13
C SER A 215 -14.49 2.61 4.61
N ARG A 216 -15.79 2.56 4.28
CA ARG A 216 -16.78 3.54 4.78
C ARG A 216 -16.90 3.52 6.31
N GLU A 217 -16.90 2.33 6.89
CA GLU A 217 -17.00 2.14 8.34
C GLU A 217 -15.75 2.63 9.08
N MET A 218 -14.55 2.40 8.51
CA MET A 218 -13.32 2.96 9.07
C MET A 218 -13.30 4.48 9.01
N ASP A 219 -13.69 5.07 7.87
CA ASP A 219 -13.82 6.53 7.72
C ASP A 219 -14.80 7.10 8.74
N ALA A 220 -15.97 6.48 8.88
CA ALA A 220 -16.99 6.89 9.84
C ALA A 220 -16.51 6.78 11.30
N ALA A 221 -15.86 5.68 11.67
CA ALA A 221 -15.35 5.47 13.03
C ALA A 221 -14.28 6.49 13.43
N ILE A 222 -13.39 6.84 12.51
CA ILE A 222 -12.36 7.86 12.74
C ILE A 222 -12.99 9.25 12.88
N LYS A 223 -13.96 9.59 12.01
CA LYS A 223 -14.71 10.87 12.09
C LYS A 223 -15.49 10.98 13.38
N GLN A 224 -16.16 9.92 13.79
CA GLN A 224 -16.89 9.86 15.08
C GLN A 224 -15.97 10.08 16.28
N ALA A 225 -14.72 9.65 16.16
CA ALA A 225 -13.70 9.89 17.17
C ALA A 225 -13.03 11.28 17.11
N GLY A 226 -13.52 12.17 16.24
CA GLY A 226 -13.02 13.53 16.07
C GLY A 226 -11.85 13.67 15.10
N GLY A 227 -11.52 12.62 14.35
CA GLY A 227 -10.49 12.66 13.30
C GLY A 227 -11.01 13.21 11.97
N SER A 228 -10.09 13.46 11.04
CA SER A 228 -10.39 14.02 9.71
C SER A 228 -9.71 13.22 8.60
N PRO A 229 -10.03 11.93 8.45
CA PRO A 229 -9.45 11.11 7.39
C PRO A 229 -9.95 11.59 6.02
N LYS A 230 -9.12 11.41 5.00
CA LYS A 230 -9.56 11.49 3.60
C LYS A 230 -10.06 10.13 3.14
N TYR A 231 -11.16 10.12 2.42
CA TYR A 231 -11.73 8.92 1.79
C TYR A 231 -12.13 9.21 0.35
N THR A 232 -11.68 8.37 -0.56
CA THR A 232 -12.07 8.41 -1.97
C THR A 232 -12.74 7.10 -2.36
N GLU A 233 -14.04 7.18 -2.65
CA GLU A 233 -14.79 6.09 -3.24
C GLU A 233 -14.88 6.29 -4.74
N VAL A 234 -14.21 5.41 -5.50
CA VAL A 234 -14.12 5.57 -6.96
C VAL A 234 -15.36 5.00 -7.62
N LYS A 235 -16.23 5.89 -8.08
CA LYS A 235 -17.49 5.54 -8.72
C LYS A 235 -17.27 4.65 -9.95
N GLY A 236 -18.00 3.54 -10.00
CA GLY A 236 -17.95 2.61 -11.13
C GLY A 236 -16.79 1.59 -11.09
N ARG A 237 -15.80 1.77 -10.23
CA ARG A 237 -14.66 0.85 -10.07
C ARG A 237 -15.00 -0.35 -9.18
N GLY A 238 -14.41 -1.48 -9.54
CA GLY A 238 -14.40 -2.71 -8.75
C GLY A 238 -13.17 -2.80 -7.86
N HIS A 239 -12.69 -4.03 -7.62
CA HIS A 239 -11.58 -4.31 -6.71
C HIS A 239 -10.25 -3.68 -7.15
N ASN A 240 -9.99 -3.57 -8.45
CA ASN A 240 -8.73 -3.05 -9.00
C ASN A 240 -8.60 -1.51 -8.97
N VAL A 241 -9.14 -0.86 -7.95
CA VAL A 241 -9.12 0.60 -7.78
C VAL A 241 -7.71 1.19 -7.66
N TRP A 242 -6.71 0.40 -7.32
CA TRP A 242 -5.31 0.86 -7.20
C TRP A 242 -4.76 1.50 -8.47
N THR A 243 -5.30 1.19 -9.66
CA THR A 243 -4.91 1.87 -10.89
C THR A 243 -5.29 3.37 -10.88
N ASP A 244 -6.40 3.72 -10.22
CA ASP A 244 -6.81 5.11 -10.02
C ASP A 244 -5.92 5.79 -8.98
N VAL A 245 -5.56 5.07 -7.92
CA VAL A 245 -4.64 5.52 -6.87
C VAL A 245 -3.27 5.85 -7.47
N TRP A 246 -2.72 4.94 -8.30
CA TRP A 246 -1.42 5.15 -8.97
C TRP A 246 -1.38 6.38 -9.85
N ASN A 247 -2.51 6.78 -10.44
CA ASN A 247 -2.62 7.95 -11.31
C ASN A 247 -2.96 9.25 -10.57
N SER A 248 -3.28 9.20 -9.28
CA SER A 248 -3.65 10.39 -8.51
C SER A 248 -2.42 11.18 -8.07
N LYS A 249 -2.03 12.19 -8.88
CA LYS A 249 -0.94 13.10 -8.50
C LYS A 249 -1.19 13.77 -7.16
N GLU A 250 -2.45 14.13 -6.86
CA GLU A 250 -2.84 14.76 -5.61
C GLU A 250 -2.52 13.87 -4.39
N LEU A 251 -2.75 12.54 -4.51
CA LEU A 251 -2.40 11.60 -3.46
C LEU A 251 -0.89 11.62 -3.15
N TRP A 252 -0.05 11.57 -4.17
CA TRP A 252 1.39 11.53 -3.98
C TRP A 252 1.93 12.83 -3.40
N ASP A 253 1.46 13.97 -3.88
CA ASP A 253 1.81 15.28 -3.32
C ASP A 253 1.35 15.39 -1.85
N TRP A 254 0.14 14.93 -1.54
CA TRP A 254 -0.37 14.88 -0.16
C TRP A 254 0.46 13.94 0.72
N LEU A 255 0.72 12.70 0.28
CA LEU A 255 1.45 11.71 1.07
C LEU A 255 2.81 12.25 1.50
N TYR A 256 3.57 12.78 0.56
CA TYR A 256 4.92 13.29 0.82
C TYR A 256 4.96 14.68 1.48
N SER A 257 3.82 15.32 1.68
CA SER A 257 3.69 16.53 2.50
C SER A 257 3.47 16.23 3.99
N GLN A 258 3.19 14.98 4.37
CA GLN A 258 2.93 14.61 5.75
C GLN A 258 4.23 14.38 6.53
N SER A 259 4.22 14.76 7.81
CA SER A 259 5.29 14.52 8.78
C SER A 259 4.67 14.37 10.17
N ARG A 260 5.31 13.63 11.05
CA ARG A 260 4.90 13.52 12.45
C ARG A 260 5.29 14.75 13.24
#